data_9fef109c17addafb2ca707b13b4b0b17
#
_entry.id   9fef109c17addafb2ca707b13b4b0b17
#
_cell.length_a   1.000
_cell.length_b   1.000
_cell.length_c   1.000
_cell.angle_alpha   90.00
_cell.angle_beta   90.00
_cell.angle_gamma   90.00
#
_symmetry.space_group_name_H-M   'P 1'
#
loop_
_entity.id
_entity.type
_entity.pdbx_description
1 polymer ?
#
loop_
_entity_poly.entity_id
_entity_poly.type
_entity_poly.pdbx_seq_one_letter_code
_entity_poly.pdbx_strand_id
1 'polypeptide(L)'
;EIGPGLAALTSPLIGECDALTVVELDRDLAAGLPARVPHPERLIIVEADALKYDFTQLFQAGRPLRVVGNLPYNISTPLLFHLLEFGDKVKDMHFMLQKEVVNRLVAGPGTKAYGRLSVMAQYYCKVIPVLEVPPSAFTPPPKVDSAVVRLVPNATLPHPVKALNIL
;
A
#
# COMPACT_ATOMS: atom_id res chain seq x y z
N GLU A 1 6.20 -0.22 -5.68
CA GLU A 1 4.77 -0.36 -6.00
C GLU A 1 4.34 -1.81 -5.84
N ILE A 2 3.17 -2.04 -5.27
CA ILE A 2 2.60 -3.37 -5.09
C ILE A 2 1.46 -3.57 -6.09
N GLY A 3 1.55 -4.63 -6.90
CA GLY A 3 0.56 -4.99 -7.90
C GLY A 3 0.44 -3.95 -9.02
N PRO A 4 1.49 -3.68 -9.80
CA PRO A 4 1.47 -2.67 -10.86
C PRO A 4 0.48 -2.97 -11.98
N GLY A 5 0.13 -4.23 -12.20
CA GLY A 5 -0.83 -4.65 -13.21
C GLY A 5 -0.43 -4.19 -14.61
N LEU A 6 -1.29 -3.41 -15.24
CA LEU A 6 -1.06 -2.85 -16.58
C LEU A 6 -0.29 -1.52 -16.56
N ALA A 7 0.37 -1.17 -15.47
CA ALA A 7 1.23 0.01 -15.28
C ALA A 7 0.48 1.37 -15.27
N ALA A 8 -0.79 1.41 -14.93
CA ALA A 8 -1.54 2.66 -14.88
C ALA A 8 -0.97 3.66 -13.85
N LEU A 9 -0.49 3.17 -12.71
CA LEU A 9 0.18 3.98 -11.70
C LEU A 9 1.70 3.99 -11.92
N THR A 10 2.29 2.87 -12.33
CA THR A 10 3.73 2.71 -12.57
C THR A 10 4.27 3.73 -13.58
N SER A 11 3.54 3.90 -14.68
CA SER A 11 3.97 4.77 -15.80
C SER A 11 4.17 6.23 -15.40
N PRO A 12 3.25 6.91 -14.72
CA PRO A 12 3.50 8.26 -14.22
C PRO A 12 4.52 8.32 -13.08
N LEU A 13 4.57 7.31 -12.21
CA LEU A 13 5.49 7.34 -11.05
C LEU A 13 6.95 7.20 -11.43
N ILE A 14 7.27 6.37 -12.43
CA ILE A 14 8.66 6.08 -12.79
C ILE A 14 9.41 7.30 -13.30
N GLY A 15 8.69 8.28 -13.84
CA GLY A 15 9.25 9.58 -14.26
C GLY A 15 9.69 10.46 -13.08
N GLU A 16 9.07 10.26 -11.92
CA GLU A 16 9.25 11.08 -10.71
C GLU A 16 10.24 10.48 -9.69
N CYS A 17 10.85 9.35 -10.01
CA CYS A 17 11.79 8.68 -9.11
C CYS A 17 13.00 8.11 -9.86
N ASP A 18 14.13 8.00 -9.15
CA ASP A 18 15.38 7.46 -9.70
C ASP A 18 15.30 5.95 -9.97
N ALA A 19 14.55 5.24 -9.13
CA ALA A 19 14.29 3.82 -9.26
C ALA A 19 12.92 3.47 -8.66
N LEU A 20 12.20 2.58 -9.32
CA LEU A 20 10.91 2.06 -8.89
C LEU A 20 10.96 0.53 -8.85
N THR A 21 10.86 -0.04 -7.65
CA THR A 21 10.69 -1.48 -7.48
C THR A 21 9.20 -1.81 -7.51
N VAL A 22 8.83 -2.79 -8.31
CA VAL A 22 7.47 -3.31 -8.39
C VAL A 22 7.44 -4.78 -7.93
N VAL A 23 6.42 -5.14 -7.17
CA VAL A 23 6.18 -6.54 -6.75
C VAL A 23 4.92 -7.02 -7.45
N GLU A 24 5.06 -7.97 -8.37
CA GLU A 24 3.96 -8.52 -9.19
C GLU A 24 3.95 -10.05 -9.10
N LEU A 25 2.77 -10.60 -8.83
CA LEU A 25 2.58 -12.05 -8.73
C LEU A 25 2.41 -12.69 -10.11
N ASP A 26 1.74 -12.00 -11.03
CA ASP A 26 1.45 -12.50 -12.36
C ASP A 26 2.68 -12.33 -13.27
N ARG A 27 3.20 -13.46 -13.76
CA ARG A 27 4.41 -13.50 -14.60
C ARG A 27 4.23 -12.80 -15.95
N ASP A 28 3.05 -12.91 -16.55
CA ASP A 28 2.78 -12.30 -17.85
C ASP A 28 2.65 -10.78 -17.73
N LEU A 29 2.03 -10.30 -16.65
CA LEU A 29 1.99 -8.88 -16.33
C LEU A 29 3.39 -8.35 -16.03
N ALA A 30 4.18 -9.04 -15.20
CA ALA A 30 5.55 -8.66 -14.87
C ALA A 30 6.44 -8.56 -16.12
N ALA A 31 6.37 -9.56 -17.00
CA ALA A 31 7.12 -9.58 -18.26
C ALA A 31 6.73 -8.44 -19.22
N GLY A 32 5.48 -8.01 -19.20
CA GLY A 32 4.96 -6.93 -20.05
C GLY A 32 5.26 -5.52 -19.55
N LEU A 33 5.67 -5.34 -18.30
CA LEU A 33 5.85 -4.00 -17.69
C LEU A 33 6.88 -3.12 -18.38
N PRO A 34 8.08 -3.60 -18.77
CA PRO A 34 9.08 -2.74 -19.40
C PRO A 34 8.59 -2.05 -20.68
N ALA A 35 7.72 -2.70 -21.45
CA ALA A 35 7.15 -2.13 -22.67
C ALA A 35 6.05 -1.09 -22.41
N ARG A 36 5.58 -0.95 -21.18
CA ARG A 36 4.44 -0.10 -20.79
C ARG A 36 4.85 1.18 -20.06
N VAL A 37 6.13 1.33 -19.73
CA VAL A 37 6.63 2.47 -18.94
C VAL A 37 7.62 3.31 -19.73
N PRO A 38 7.69 4.63 -19.49
CA PRO A 38 8.58 5.53 -20.26
C PRO A 38 10.06 5.36 -19.93
N HIS A 39 10.41 4.82 -18.75
CA HIS A 39 11.78 4.67 -18.27
C HIS A 39 12.04 3.25 -17.73
N PRO A 40 12.06 2.22 -18.61
CA PRO A 40 12.23 0.83 -18.18
C PRO A 40 13.58 0.56 -17.48
N GLU A 41 14.59 1.37 -17.72
CA GLU A 41 15.90 1.31 -17.08
C GLU A 41 15.87 1.62 -15.57
N ARG A 42 14.81 2.29 -15.10
CA ARG A 42 14.58 2.61 -13.69
C ARG A 42 13.70 1.59 -12.98
N LEU A 43 13.14 0.63 -13.74
CA LEU A 43 12.20 -0.35 -13.21
C LEU A 43 12.93 -1.59 -12.70
N ILE A 44 12.65 -1.97 -11.45
CA ILE A 44 13.11 -3.21 -10.84
C ILE A 44 11.89 -4.09 -10.60
N ILE A 45 11.85 -5.25 -11.25
CA ILE A 45 10.70 -6.15 -11.18
C ILE A 45 11.01 -7.31 -10.25
N VAL A 46 10.13 -7.53 -9.28
CA VAL A 46 10.14 -8.67 -8.37
C VAL A 46 8.90 -9.50 -8.64
N GLU A 47 9.07 -10.69 -9.21
CA GLU A 47 7.98 -11.66 -9.34
C GLU A 47 7.78 -12.37 -8.00
N ALA A 48 6.80 -11.93 -7.23
CA ALA A 48 6.52 -12.50 -5.91
C ALA A 48 5.09 -12.22 -5.44
N ASP A 49 4.63 -13.05 -4.51
CA ASP A 49 3.44 -12.78 -3.71
C ASP A 49 3.78 -11.73 -2.65
N ALA A 50 3.18 -10.55 -2.75
CA ALA A 50 3.42 -9.45 -1.81
C ALA A 50 3.09 -9.80 -0.35
N LEU A 51 2.19 -10.75 -0.09
CA LEU A 51 1.89 -11.24 1.26
C LEU A 51 2.99 -12.10 1.87
N LYS A 52 3.88 -12.63 1.04
CA LYS A 52 4.98 -13.53 1.45
C LYS A 52 6.36 -12.94 1.22
N TYR A 53 6.42 -11.85 0.43
CA TYR A 53 7.69 -11.24 0.09
C TYR A 53 8.35 -10.58 1.30
N ASP A 54 9.62 -10.85 1.48
CA ASP A 54 10.43 -10.21 2.51
C ASP A 54 10.89 -8.81 2.03
N PHE A 55 10.15 -7.79 2.40
CA PHE A 55 10.45 -6.40 2.04
C PHE A 55 11.76 -5.88 2.65
N THR A 56 12.34 -6.58 3.62
CA THR A 56 13.65 -6.19 4.18
C THR A 56 14.76 -6.19 3.15
N GLN A 57 14.62 -7.00 2.08
CA GLN A 57 15.54 -7.04 0.95
C GLN A 57 15.62 -5.71 0.18
N LEU A 58 14.62 -4.84 0.33
CA LEU A 58 14.57 -3.52 -0.31
C LEU A 58 15.13 -2.40 0.56
N PHE A 59 15.43 -2.68 1.83
CA PHE A 59 15.87 -1.66 2.78
C PHE A 59 17.31 -1.24 2.52
N GLN A 60 17.51 0.07 2.47
CA GLN A 60 18.82 0.70 2.35
C GLN A 60 19.02 1.68 3.50
N ALA A 61 20.19 1.68 4.10
CA ALA A 61 20.53 2.59 5.19
C ALA A 61 20.33 4.06 4.75
N GLY A 62 19.58 4.82 5.56
CA GLY A 62 19.29 6.22 5.27
C GLY A 62 18.27 6.49 4.16
N ARG A 63 17.69 5.44 3.57
CA ARG A 63 16.69 5.55 2.48
C ARG A 63 15.43 4.74 2.80
N PRO A 64 14.53 5.24 3.64
CA PRO A 64 13.28 4.54 3.94
C PRO A 64 12.41 4.42 2.69
N LEU A 65 11.70 3.31 2.57
CA LEU A 65 10.82 3.04 1.44
C LEU A 65 9.59 3.96 1.44
N ARG A 66 9.16 4.32 0.25
CA ARG A 66 7.81 4.83 0.00
C ARG A 66 7.03 3.74 -0.72
N VAL A 67 5.90 3.33 -0.18
CA VAL A 67 5.11 2.22 -0.71
C VAL A 67 3.82 2.75 -1.33
N VAL A 68 3.50 2.29 -2.52
CA VAL A 68 2.28 2.68 -3.22
C VAL A 68 1.59 1.45 -3.82
N GLY A 69 0.31 1.52 -4.05
CA GLY A 69 -0.41 0.48 -4.78
C GLY A 69 -1.92 0.70 -4.87
N ASN A 70 -2.48 0.18 -5.96
CA ASN A 70 -3.91 -0.05 -6.07
C ASN A 70 -4.15 -1.50 -5.67
N LEU A 71 -4.56 -1.72 -4.41
CA LEU A 71 -4.58 -3.06 -3.83
C LEU A 71 -5.89 -3.79 -4.14
N PRO A 72 -5.81 -5.06 -4.60
CA PRO A 72 -6.99 -5.92 -4.70
C PRO A 72 -7.66 -6.12 -3.34
N TYR A 73 -8.98 -6.25 -3.33
CA TYR A 73 -9.79 -6.30 -2.10
C TYR A 73 -9.40 -7.43 -1.15
N ASN A 74 -9.08 -8.59 -1.69
CA ASN A 74 -8.80 -9.81 -0.91
C ASN A 74 -7.44 -9.79 -0.21
N ILE A 75 -6.50 -8.96 -0.64
CA ILE A 75 -5.16 -8.89 -0.05
C ILE A 75 -4.89 -7.61 0.73
N SER A 76 -5.76 -6.60 0.62
CA SER A 76 -5.50 -5.26 1.17
C SER A 76 -5.26 -5.28 2.68
N THR A 77 -6.17 -5.87 3.46
CA THR A 77 -6.04 -5.91 4.93
C THR A 77 -4.84 -6.73 5.41
N PRO A 78 -4.63 -7.99 4.97
CA PRO A 78 -3.44 -8.74 5.40
C PRO A 78 -2.14 -8.09 4.93
N LEU A 79 -2.10 -7.46 3.76
CA LEU A 79 -0.92 -6.75 3.27
C LEU A 79 -0.61 -5.52 4.13
N LEU A 80 -1.63 -4.75 4.51
CA LEU A 80 -1.45 -3.63 5.44
C LEU A 80 -0.80 -4.08 6.75
N PHE A 81 -1.31 -5.16 7.36
CA PHE A 81 -0.72 -5.69 8.58
C PHE A 81 0.73 -6.14 8.39
N HIS A 82 1.04 -6.79 7.28
CA HIS A 82 2.40 -7.19 6.97
C HIS A 82 3.35 -5.98 6.84
N LEU A 83 2.90 -4.90 6.20
CA LEU A 83 3.70 -3.67 6.02
C LEU A 83 3.86 -2.85 7.30
N LEU A 84 2.87 -2.87 8.20
CA LEU A 84 2.95 -2.15 9.49
C LEU A 84 4.08 -2.64 10.40
N GLU A 85 4.56 -3.87 10.19
CA GLU A 85 5.65 -4.45 10.98
C GLU A 85 7.01 -3.78 10.73
N PHE A 86 7.18 -3.08 9.59
CA PHE A 86 8.46 -2.52 9.19
C PHE A 86 8.77 -1.12 9.76
N GLY A 87 7.81 -0.48 10.40
CA GLY A 87 7.99 0.76 11.17
C GLY A 87 8.80 1.83 10.44
N ASP A 88 9.92 2.23 11.01
CA ASP A 88 10.82 3.29 10.54
C ASP A 88 11.52 3.01 9.20
N LYS A 89 11.47 1.78 8.70
CA LYS A 89 12.00 1.42 7.36
C LYS A 89 11.10 1.93 6.23
N VAL A 90 9.88 2.33 6.56
CA VAL A 90 8.90 2.88 5.62
C VAL A 90 8.65 4.35 5.97
N LYS A 91 8.86 5.24 5.01
CA LYS A 91 8.60 6.67 5.16
C LYS A 91 7.10 6.98 5.17
N ASP A 92 6.41 6.47 4.17
CA ASP A 92 4.96 6.56 4.02
C ASP A 92 4.44 5.50 3.05
N MET A 93 3.14 5.28 3.10
CA MET A 93 2.42 4.39 2.20
C MET A 93 1.19 5.11 1.65
N HIS A 94 0.93 4.94 0.35
CA HIS A 94 -0.26 5.46 -0.30
C HIS A 94 -0.97 4.32 -1.01
N PHE A 95 -2.18 4.00 -0.56
CA PHE A 95 -2.96 2.92 -1.16
C PHE A 95 -4.32 3.41 -1.62
N MET A 96 -4.72 2.95 -2.80
CA MET A 96 -6.10 2.99 -3.23
C MET A 96 -6.77 1.68 -2.81
N LEU A 97 -7.84 1.82 -2.04
CA LEU A 97 -8.61 0.73 -1.44
C LEU A 97 -10.10 0.98 -1.67
N GLN A 98 -10.94 -0.01 -1.38
CA GLN A 98 -12.38 0.26 -1.25
C GLN A 98 -12.62 1.35 -0.22
N LYS A 99 -13.55 2.26 -0.49
CA LYS A 99 -13.90 3.36 0.43
C LYS A 99 -14.30 2.87 1.81
N GLU A 100 -14.99 1.74 1.90
CA GLU A 100 -15.34 1.13 3.19
C GLU A 100 -14.11 0.79 4.03
N VAL A 101 -13.06 0.24 3.41
CA VAL A 101 -11.80 -0.08 4.10
C VAL A 101 -11.12 1.18 4.60
N VAL A 102 -11.06 2.22 3.77
CA VAL A 102 -10.51 3.53 4.19
C VAL A 102 -11.31 4.13 5.34
N ASN A 103 -12.63 4.06 5.29
CA ASN A 103 -13.49 4.53 6.38
C ASN A 103 -13.22 3.80 7.70
N ARG A 104 -12.94 2.50 7.66
CA ARG A 104 -12.52 1.72 8.84
C ARG A 104 -11.13 2.14 9.34
N LEU A 105 -10.19 2.37 8.44
CA LEU A 105 -8.83 2.80 8.79
C LEU A 105 -8.81 4.13 9.55
N VAL A 106 -9.67 5.09 9.16
CA VAL A 106 -9.74 6.44 9.73
C VAL A 106 -10.77 6.59 10.86
N ALA A 107 -11.56 5.55 11.12
CA ALA A 107 -12.65 5.60 12.09
C ALA A 107 -12.16 5.95 13.50
N GLY A 108 -12.91 6.80 14.21
CA GLY A 108 -12.66 7.12 15.61
C GLY A 108 -13.44 6.22 16.57
N PRO A 109 -13.01 6.15 17.86
CA PRO A 109 -13.71 5.40 18.88
C PRO A 109 -15.20 5.78 18.99
N GLY A 110 -16.04 4.78 19.25
CA GLY A 110 -17.50 4.98 19.40
C GLY A 110 -18.28 5.02 18.09
N THR A 111 -17.63 4.96 16.93
CA THR A 111 -18.31 4.86 15.64
C THR A 111 -18.50 3.39 15.23
N LYS A 112 -19.53 3.11 14.41
CA LYS A 112 -19.82 1.76 13.90
C LYS A 112 -18.66 1.16 13.09
N ALA A 113 -17.90 2.02 12.40
CA ALA A 113 -16.77 1.59 11.57
C ALA A 113 -15.49 1.29 12.38
N TYR A 114 -15.43 1.74 13.64
CA TYR A 114 -14.27 1.53 14.49
C TYR A 114 -14.15 0.09 14.94
N GLY A 115 -13.00 -0.51 14.68
CA GLY A 115 -12.74 -1.91 14.99
C GLY A 115 -11.24 -2.24 14.97
N ARG A 116 -10.92 -3.53 14.92
CA ARG A 116 -9.54 -4.04 14.94
C ARG A 116 -8.64 -3.32 13.91
N LEU A 117 -9.12 -3.17 12.68
CA LEU A 117 -8.35 -2.52 11.62
C LEU A 117 -8.02 -1.06 11.97
N SER A 118 -8.98 -0.32 12.54
CA SER A 118 -8.79 1.07 13.00
C SER A 118 -7.72 1.15 14.08
N VAL A 119 -7.84 0.31 15.10
CA VAL A 119 -6.92 0.27 16.24
C VAL A 119 -5.50 -0.06 15.78
N MET A 120 -5.33 -1.10 14.98
CA MET A 120 -4.02 -1.54 14.51
C MET A 120 -3.37 -0.50 13.62
N ALA A 121 -4.09 0.03 12.63
CA ALA A 121 -3.54 1.02 11.73
C ALA A 121 -3.15 2.31 12.46
N GLN A 122 -3.99 2.82 13.35
CA GLN A 122 -3.75 4.06 14.10
C GLN A 122 -2.72 3.89 15.22
N TYR A 123 -2.50 2.69 15.70
CA TYR A 123 -1.41 2.41 16.63
C TYR A 123 -0.04 2.54 15.94
N TYR A 124 0.10 1.96 14.75
CA TYR A 124 1.37 1.98 14.01
C TYR A 124 1.59 3.24 13.16
N CYS A 125 0.51 3.85 12.69
CA CYS A 125 0.57 4.94 11.71
C CYS A 125 -0.37 6.10 12.05
N LYS A 126 0.01 7.29 11.59
CA LYS A 126 -0.95 8.34 11.31
C LYS A 126 -1.66 8.00 10.00
N VAL A 127 -2.99 7.92 10.04
CA VAL A 127 -3.83 7.55 8.90
C VAL A 127 -4.54 8.79 8.36
N ILE A 128 -4.34 9.11 7.08
CA ILE A 128 -4.81 10.34 6.46
C ILE A 128 -5.61 10.00 5.20
N PRO A 129 -6.92 10.27 5.15
CA PRO A 129 -7.68 10.17 3.90
C PRO A 129 -7.20 11.23 2.92
N VAL A 130 -7.01 10.87 1.64
CA VAL A 130 -6.45 11.77 0.63
C VAL A 130 -7.53 12.23 -0.35
N LEU A 131 -8.17 11.29 -1.04
CA LEU A 131 -9.23 11.58 -2.01
C LEU A 131 -10.14 10.37 -2.23
N GLU A 132 -11.33 10.62 -2.72
CA GLU A 132 -12.26 9.59 -3.18
C GLU A 132 -12.13 9.41 -4.70
N VAL A 133 -12.29 8.16 -5.15
CA VAL A 133 -12.20 7.80 -6.58
C VAL A 133 -13.49 7.06 -6.96
N PRO A 134 -14.34 7.66 -7.82
CA PRO A 134 -15.60 7.04 -8.20
C PRO A 134 -15.39 5.85 -9.13
N PRO A 135 -16.35 4.92 -9.23
CA PRO A 135 -16.29 3.78 -10.13
C PRO A 135 -16.03 4.14 -11.59
N SER A 136 -16.51 5.30 -12.03
CA SER A 136 -16.33 5.80 -13.41
C SER A 136 -14.88 6.08 -13.80
N ALA A 137 -13.95 6.16 -12.82
CA ALA A 137 -12.53 6.32 -13.08
C ALA A 137 -11.84 5.02 -13.56
N PHE A 138 -12.54 3.90 -13.56
CA PHE A 138 -11.98 2.58 -13.88
C PHE A 138 -12.65 1.95 -15.11
N THR A 139 -11.90 1.10 -15.81
CA THR A 139 -12.40 0.28 -16.90
C THR A 139 -11.96 -1.18 -16.70
N PRO A 140 -12.87 -2.12 -16.45
CA PRO A 140 -14.29 -1.92 -16.17
C PRO A 140 -14.53 -1.25 -14.80
N PRO A 141 -15.67 -0.54 -14.59
CA PRO A 141 -15.96 0.11 -13.33
C PRO A 141 -16.23 -0.93 -12.24
N PRO A 142 -15.67 -0.76 -11.02
CA PRO A 142 -16.00 -1.58 -9.86
C PRO A 142 -17.43 -1.27 -9.37
N LYS A 143 -17.95 -2.14 -8.52
CA LYS A 143 -19.31 -1.98 -7.95
C LYS A 143 -19.39 -0.95 -6.81
N VAL A 144 -18.25 -0.58 -6.24
CA VAL A 144 -18.15 0.29 -5.07
C VAL A 144 -17.14 1.41 -5.30
N ASP A 145 -17.28 2.49 -4.54
CA ASP A 145 -16.32 3.59 -4.54
C ASP A 145 -14.98 3.15 -3.97
N SER A 146 -13.92 3.74 -4.48
CA SER A 146 -12.56 3.62 -3.97
C SER A 146 -12.14 4.91 -3.28
N ALA A 147 -11.10 4.84 -2.48
CA ALA A 147 -10.47 6.01 -1.88
C ALA A 147 -8.97 5.78 -1.72
N VAL A 148 -8.22 6.86 -1.76
CA VAL A 148 -6.78 6.86 -1.49
C VAL A 148 -6.56 7.26 -0.04
N VAL A 149 -5.74 6.48 0.66
CA VAL A 149 -5.31 6.72 2.03
C VAL A 149 -3.79 6.82 2.09
N ARG A 150 -3.31 7.75 2.91
CA ARG A 150 -1.88 7.84 3.27
C ARG A 150 -1.69 7.33 4.69
N LEU A 151 -0.71 6.46 4.87
CA LEU A 151 -0.27 5.97 6.18
C LEU A 151 1.18 6.40 6.40
N VAL A 152 1.42 7.07 7.53
CA VAL A 152 2.75 7.51 7.94
C VAL A 152 3.11 6.81 9.24
N PRO A 153 4.12 5.92 9.25
CA PRO A 153 4.52 5.23 10.48
C PRO A 153 4.84 6.20 11.61
N ASN A 154 4.36 5.89 12.81
CA ASN A 154 4.64 6.67 14.01
C ASN A 154 6.12 6.48 14.39
N ALA A 155 6.83 7.59 14.68
CA ALA A 155 8.23 7.54 15.11
C ALA A 155 8.38 6.81 16.47
N THR A 156 7.39 6.97 17.35
CA THR A 156 7.26 6.26 18.62
C THR A 156 5.87 5.69 18.75
N LEU A 157 5.78 4.43 19.17
CA LEU A 157 4.47 3.82 19.41
C LEU A 157 3.81 4.46 20.64
N PRO A 158 2.50 4.77 20.60
CA PRO A 158 1.80 5.48 21.65
C PRO A 158 1.88 4.80 23.02
N HIS A 159 1.85 3.48 23.03
CA HIS A 159 1.94 2.64 24.23
C HIS A 159 2.70 1.36 23.92
N PRO A 160 3.67 0.93 24.78
CA PRO A 160 4.29 -0.38 24.60
C PRO A 160 3.26 -1.48 24.89
N VAL A 161 2.86 -2.22 23.87
CA VAL A 161 1.93 -3.33 24.01
C VAL A 161 2.69 -4.64 23.83
N LYS A 162 2.55 -5.56 24.81
CA LYS A 162 3.26 -6.84 24.79
C LYS A 162 2.75 -7.83 23.76
N ALA A 163 1.52 -7.68 23.25
CA ALA A 163 0.90 -8.59 22.28
C ALA A 163 -0.30 -7.94 21.57
N LEU A 164 -0.03 -7.24 20.46
CA LEU A 164 -1.08 -6.69 19.59
C LEU A 164 -1.84 -7.78 18.79
N ASN A 165 -1.28 -8.97 18.71
CA ASN A 165 -1.87 -10.11 17.97
C ASN A 165 -3.08 -10.74 18.68
N ILE A 166 -3.38 -10.33 19.92
CA ILE A 166 -4.49 -10.85 20.72
C ILE A 166 -5.77 -10.00 20.57
N LEU A 167 -5.67 -8.86 19.91
CA LEU A 167 -6.82 -8.03 19.54
C LEU A 167 -7.35 -8.45 18.15
#